data_230c488cd7abeeaf099fd811e45f3b5e
#
_entry.id   230c488cd7abeeaf099fd811e45f3b5e
#
_cell.length_a   1.000
_cell.length_b   1.000
_cell.length_c   1.000
_cell.angle_alpha   90.00
_cell.angle_beta   90.00
_cell.angle_gamma   90.00
#
_symmetry.space_group_name_H-M   'P 1'
#
loop_
_entity.id
_entity.type
_entity.pdbx_description
1 polymer ?
#
loop_
_entity_poly.entity_id
_entity_poly.type
_entity_poly.pdbx_seq_one_letter_code
_entity_poly.pdbx_strand_id
1 'polypeptide(L)'
;MGFNLAEINEAIAAAVPDRECIVCRQRRISWREFNLRTRRLANFLMGRGFGCHQERAGLQNFESGQDHLGLYLYNGNEYLEGMVGAFKARAAPFNVNYRYVENELIYLLNDADCHGLIYHARFGPTLQKIRGELPHLKLLLQVADESGNALLPGAVDYDDALRQSSDARPELPWSADDLYILYTGGTTGMPKGVLWRQEDIFFGALGGHPPGAAKHESIDTVVATAQSGGLRALPAPPFMHGAAHWMAFNTLHQGGTVIVQEHPGHLDPDDIWSTIERENVGFLTIVGDAFGRPLLDQLDKKAYDLSNFRMLLSGGAILTAALKQAFLDKIPHIMIIDGFGASETGGHGTHVTMAGAKATTGTFRMNEETTVLKDDLSGPLAPGTEESGWLARRGHVPLGYFKDAEKTARTFPVINGVRYAVPGDHAKLAADGSIVVLGRGSVSINSGGEKIYPEEVEQALKHHPSVYDAVVVGTPNERFGQQVTAIVQARAGEVPPERELIEFCAHHLARYKLPKAVLYVDEMVRSPSGKADYRWAARLALERLRVKV
;
A
#
# COMPACT_ATOMS: atom_id res chain seq x y z
N MET A 1 11.26 4.31 -26.82
CA MET A 1 11.10 3.03 -26.09
C MET A 1 10.36 3.34 -24.82
N GLY A 2 9.36 2.55 -24.46
CA GLY A 2 8.64 2.71 -23.20
C GLY A 2 9.38 2.04 -22.04
N PHE A 3 8.96 2.30 -20.82
CA PHE A 3 9.56 1.71 -19.61
C PHE A 3 8.89 0.37 -19.27
N ASN A 4 9.67 -0.70 -19.27
CA ASN A 4 9.26 -2.03 -18.83
C ASN A 4 10.05 -2.45 -17.60
N LEU A 5 9.38 -3.03 -16.58
CA LEU A 5 10.01 -3.33 -15.28
C LEU A 5 11.04 -4.48 -15.36
N ALA A 6 10.87 -5.42 -16.30
CA ALA A 6 11.87 -6.45 -16.53
C ALA A 6 13.15 -5.86 -17.16
N GLU A 7 13.02 -4.96 -18.13
CA GLU A 7 14.15 -4.29 -18.78
C GLU A 7 14.91 -3.39 -17.81
N ILE A 8 14.19 -2.61 -16.99
CA ILE A 8 14.79 -1.79 -15.91
C ILE A 8 15.61 -2.66 -14.96
N ASN A 9 15.06 -3.80 -14.50
CA ASN A 9 15.78 -4.70 -13.60
C ASN A 9 17.05 -5.26 -14.25
N GLU A 10 16.99 -5.69 -15.50
CA GLU A 10 18.17 -6.19 -16.24
C GLU A 10 19.26 -5.11 -16.37
N ALA A 11 18.87 -3.88 -16.70
CA ALA A 11 19.79 -2.77 -16.87
C ALA A 11 20.50 -2.39 -15.56
N ILE A 12 19.75 -2.30 -14.46
CA ILE A 12 20.32 -1.98 -13.14
C ILE A 12 21.25 -3.13 -12.68
N ALA A 13 20.82 -4.38 -12.82
CA ALA A 13 21.63 -5.53 -12.42
C ALA A 13 22.96 -5.64 -13.21
N ALA A 14 22.95 -5.22 -14.47
CA ALA A 14 24.18 -5.14 -15.28
C ALA A 14 25.09 -3.99 -14.81
N ALA A 15 24.53 -2.89 -14.35
CA ALA A 15 25.27 -1.69 -13.96
C ALA A 15 25.88 -1.77 -12.54
N VAL A 16 25.24 -2.49 -11.61
CA VAL A 16 25.66 -2.60 -10.19
C VAL A 16 25.61 -4.05 -9.68
N PRO A 17 26.20 -5.04 -10.39
CA PRO A 17 25.96 -6.46 -10.16
C PRO A 17 26.37 -6.95 -8.76
N ASP A 18 27.41 -6.38 -8.18
CA ASP A 18 27.99 -6.87 -6.93
C ASP A 18 27.47 -6.12 -5.68
N ARG A 19 26.62 -5.09 -5.89
CA ARG A 19 25.96 -4.38 -4.79
C ARG A 19 24.89 -5.27 -4.16
N GLU A 20 24.68 -5.15 -2.84
CA GLU A 20 23.55 -5.79 -2.16
C GLU A 20 22.23 -5.25 -2.72
N CYS A 21 21.32 -6.16 -3.05
CA CYS A 21 19.97 -5.87 -3.55
C CYS A 21 18.92 -6.11 -2.47
N ILE A 22 18.98 -7.26 -1.81
CA ILE A 22 18.04 -7.66 -0.77
C ILE A 22 18.81 -8.27 0.40
N VAL A 23 18.43 -7.87 1.62
CA VAL A 23 18.83 -8.54 2.86
C VAL A 23 17.58 -9.06 3.54
N CYS A 24 17.48 -10.38 3.66
CA CYS A 24 16.34 -11.05 4.28
C CYS A 24 16.87 -12.04 5.32
N ARG A 25 16.70 -11.73 6.60
CA ARG A 25 17.31 -12.49 7.69
C ARG A 25 18.85 -12.56 7.51
N GLN A 26 19.42 -13.77 7.47
CA GLN A 26 20.85 -13.98 7.25
C GLN A 26 21.23 -14.00 5.77
N ARG A 27 20.26 -14.00 4.85
CA ARG A 27 20.51 -14.09 3.41
C ARG A 27 20.78 -12.70 2.86
N ARG A 28 21.95 -12.57 2.19
CA ARG A 28 22.38 -11.37 1.48
C ARG A 28 22.44 -11.68 -0.01
N ILE A 29 21.60 -11.03 -0.78
CA ILE A 29 21.42 -11.26 -2.22
C ILE A 29 21.97 -10.06 -2.95
N SER A 30 22.96 -10.27 -3.83
CA SER A 30 23.46 -9.22 -4.72
C SER A 30 22.49 -8.98 -5.89
N TRP A 31 22.65 -7.85 -6.58
CA TRP A 31 21.92 -7.57 -7.82
C TRP A 31 22.12 -8.66 -8.87
N ARG A 32 23.33 -9.19 -9.00
CA ARG A 32 23.65 -10.33 -9.87
C ARG A 32 22.82 -11.56 -9.49
N GLU A 33 22.84 -11.95 -8.23
CA GLU A 33 22.11 -13.12 -7.76
C GLU A 33 20.60 -12.94 -7.93
N PHE A 34 20.05 -11.80 -7.53
CA PHE A 34 18.64 -11.48 -7.73
C PHE A 34 18.23 -11.56 -9.20
N ASN A 35 19.05 -11.00 -10.09
CA ASN A 35 18.80 -11.05 -11.53
C ASN A 35 18.82 -12.50 -12.08
N LEU A 36 19.80 -13.31 -11.68
CA LEU A 36 19.86 -14.72 -12.11
C LEU A 36 18.68 -15.54 -11.58
N ARG A 37 18.29 -15.33 -10.33
CA ARG A 37 17.11 -16.01 -9.73
C ARG A 37 15.82 -15.64 -10.44
N THR A 38 15.62 -14.36 -10.74
CA THR A 38 14.43 -13.89 -11.47
C THR A 38 14.40 -14.34 -12.94
N ARG A 39 15.56 -14.48 -13.60
CA ARG A 39 15.64 -15.12 -14.94
C ARG A 39 15.27 -16.60 -14.87
N ARG A 40 15.79 -17.34 -13.89
CA ARG A 40 15.44 -18.75 -13.67
C ARG A 40 13.95 -18.93 -13.44
N LEU A 41 13.34 -18.10 -12.60
CA LEU A 41 11.90 -18.12 -12.40
C LEU A 41 11.14 -17.83 -13.70
N ALA A 42 11.55 -16.83 -14.47
CA ALA A 42 10.94 -16.50 -15.75
C ALA A 42 11.03 -17.68 -16.74
N ASN A 43 12.22 -18.29 -16.89
CA ASN A 43 12.42 -19.45 -17.76
C ASN A 43 11.58 -20.67 -17.30
N PHE A 44 11.45 -20.87 -15.99
CA PHE A 44 10.56 -21.89 -15.44
C PHE A 44 9.10 -21.64 -15.83
N LEU A 45 8.61 -20.42 -15.62
CA LEU A 45 7.24 -20.03 -15.95
C LEU A 45 6.97 -20.17 -17.44
N MET A 46 7.87 -19.70 -18.31
CA MET A 46 7.77 -19.86 -19.76
C MET A 46 7.72 -21.34 -20.18
N GLY A 47 8.55 -22.19 -19.55
CA GLY A 47 8.54 -23.65 -19.77
C GLY A 47 7.23 -24.32 -19.33
N ARG A 48 6.39 -23.65 -18.54
CA ARG A 48 5.04 -24.07 -18.14
C ARG A 48 3.93 -23.37 -18.93
N GLY A 49 4.30 -22.61 -19.98
CA GLY A 49 3.37 -21.93 -20.88
C GLY A 49 2.87 -20.57 -20.37
N PHE A 50 3.46 -20.00 -19.31
CA PHE A 50 3.12 -18.66 -18.85
C PHE A 50 3.69 -17.59 -19.79
N GLY A 51 2.89 -16.54 -20.01
CA GLY A 51 3.29 -15.42 -20.87
C GLY A 51 2.18 -14.45 -21.18
N CYS A 52 2.39 -13.71 -22.27
CA CYS A 52 1.41 -12.84 -22.90
C CYS A 52 0.84 -13.57 -24.12
N HIS A 53 -0.47 -13.81 -24.14
CA HIS A 53 -1.18 -14.50 -25.21
C HIS A 53 -1.93 -13.56 -26.14
N GLN A 54 -2.19 -12.33 -25.66
CA GLN A 54 -2.82 -11.27 -26.44
C GLN A 54 -2.25 -9.92 -26.05
N GLU A 55 -1.76 -9.17 -27.06
CA GLU A 55 -1.19 -7.84 -26.84
C GLU A 55 -2.26 -6.80 -26.47
N ARG A 56 -1.85 -5.79 -25.69
CA ARG A 56 -2.73 -4.76 -25.14
C ARG A 56 -3.62 -4.06 -26.16
N ALA A 57 -3.10 -3.81 -27.35
CA ALA A 57 -3.81 -3.08 -28.42
C ALA A 57 -5.15 -3.71 -28.85
N GLY A 58 -5.35 -5.01 -28.59
CA GLY A 58 -6.59 -5.74 -28.89
C GLY A 58 -7.56 -5.87 -27.72
N LEU A 59 -7.30 -5.20 -26.58
CA LEU A 59 -8.03 -5.43 -25.33
C LEU A 59 -8.66 -4.14 -24.79
N GLN A 60 -9.78 -4.31 -24.06
CA GLN A 60 -10.39 -3.21 -23.32
C GLN A 60 -9.62 -2.93 -22.02
N ASN A 61 -9.85 -1.77 -21.42
CA ASN A 61 -9.15 -1.33 -20.20
C ASN A 61 -9.39 -2.20 -18.95
N PHE A 62 -10.35 -3.09 -18.99
CA PHE A 62 -10.69 -4.03 -17.92
C PHE A 62 -10.33 -5.49 -18.25
N GLU A 63 -9.58 -5.72 -19.33
CA GLU A 63 -9.18 -7.05 -19.78
C GLU A 63 -7.67 -7.26 -19.64
N SER A 64 -7.24 -8.53 -19.58
CA SER A 64 -5.85 -8.95 -19.56
C SER A 64 -5.60 -10.02 -20.62
N GLY A 65 -4.49 -9.93 -21.31
CA GLY A 65 -4.02 -10.95 -22.26
C GLY A 65 -2.84 -11.76 -21.72
N GLN A 66 -2.50 -11.62 -20.44
CA GLN A 66 -1.36 -12.27 -19.79
C GLN A 66 -1.85 -13.32 -18.79
N ASP A 67 -1.05 -14.36 -18.54
CA ASP A 67 -1.28 -15.26 -17.41
C ASP A 67 -1.04 -14.53 -16.09
N HIS A 68 -1.86 -14.81 -15.09
CA HIS A 68 -1.76 -14.18 -13.79
C HIS A 68 -1.07 -15.10 -12.77
N LEU A 69 -0.08 -14.55 -12.05
CA LEU A 69 0.69 -15.22 -11.01
C LEU A 69 0.42 -14.61 -9.64
N GLY A 70 -0.25 -15.34 -8.77
CA GLY A 70 -0.52 -14.90 -7.40
C GLY A 70 0.70 -15.05 -6.50
N LEU A 71 0.88 -14.07 -5.59
CA LEU A 71 1.95 -14.06 -4.58
C LEU A 71 1.33 -14.15 -3.18
N TYR A 72 1.26 -15.36 -2.65
CA TYR A 72 0.68 -15.68 -1.34
C TYR A 72 1.79 -15.87 -0.31
N LEU A 73 2.52 -14.79 -0.06
CA LEU A 73 3.79 -14.76 0.65
C LEU A 73 3.82 -13.67 1.73
N TYR A 74 4.61 -13.90 2.78
CA TYR A 74 5.10 -12.81 3.64
C TYR A 74 6.17 -12.00 2.93
N ASN A 75 6.62 -10.89 3.55
CA ASN A 75 7.77 -10.15 3.08
C ASN A 75 9.00 -11.07 3.03
N GLY A 76 9.67 -11.06 1.90
CA GLY A 76 10.84 -11.89 1.63
C GLY A 76 11.39 -11.62 0.23
N ASN A 77 12.53 -12.20 -0.06
CA ASN A 77 13.11 -12.12 -1.40
C ASN A 77 12.22 -12.80 -2.44
N GLU A 78 11.54 -13.88 -2.07
CA GLU A 78 10.66 -14.66 -2.96
C GLU A 78 9.46 -13.83 -3.47
N TYR A 79 8.98 -12.86 -2.65
CA TYR A 79 7.93 -11.94 -3.10
C TYR A 79 8.41 -11.05 -4.25
N LEU A 80 9.58 -10.42 -4.08
CA LEU A 80 10.16 -9.54 -5.09
C LEU A 80 10.69 -10.33 -6.30
N GLU A 81 11.27 -11.51 -6.07
CA GLU A 81 11.64 -12.45 -7.13
C GLU A 81 10.42 -12.90 -7.94
N GLY A 82 9.31 -13.20 -7.26
CA GLY A 82 8.04 -13.59 -7.89
C GLY A 82 7.50 -12.50 -8.81
N MET A 83 7.52 -11.25 -8.36
CA MET A 83 7.11 -10.11 -9.19
C MET A 83 8.00 -9.94 -10.42
N VAL A 84 9.32 -9.82 -10.20
CA VAL A 84 10.26 -9.55 -11.31
C VAL A 84 10.37 -10.73 -12.27
N GLY A 85 10.34 -11.98 -11.75
CA GLY A 85 10.33 -13.19 -12.58
C GLY A 85 9.08 -13.27 -13.46
N ALA A 86 7.91 -12.91 -12.93
CA ALA A 86 6.68 -12.82 -13.71
C ALA A 86 6.78 -11.75 -14.81
N PHE A 87 7.28 -10.54 -14.50
CA PHE A 87 7.50 -9.50 -15.49
C PHE A 87 8.41 -9.98 -16.62
N LYS A 88 9.51 -10.68 -16.28
CA LYS A 88 10.45 -11.25 -17.28
C LYS A 88 9.83 -12.33 -18.14
N ALA A 89 8.86 -13.08 -17.63
CA ALA A 89 8.07 -14.06 -18.39
C ALA A 89 6.91 -13.43 -19.17
N ARG A 90 6.70 -12.11 -19.08
CA ARG A 90 5.50 -11.41 -19.57
C ARG A 90 4.20 -11.98 -18.98
N ALA A 91 4.24 -12.47 -17.74
CA ALA A 91 3.08 -12.79 -16.93
C ALA A 91 2.78 -11.63 -15.98
N ALA A 92 1.52 -11.48 -15.54
CA ALA A 92 1.12 -10.41 -14.65
C ALA A 92 1.06 -10.90 -13.18
N PRO A 93 1.99 -10.47 -12.31
CA PRO A 93 1.92 -10.81 -10.89
C PRO A 93 0.83 -10.02 -10.19
N PHE A 94 0.22 -10.62 -9.16
CA PHE A 94 -0.70 -9.95 -8.25
C PHE A 94 -0.52 -10.39 -6.81
N ASN A 95 -0.85 -9.48 -5.89
CA ASN A 95 -0.77 -9.71 -4.45
C ASN A 95 -1.94 -10.55 -3.94
N VAL A 96 -1.65 -11.52 -3.07
CA VAL A 96 -2.65 -12.29 -2.33
C VAL A 96 -2.55 -11.94 -0.85
N ASN A 97 -3.65 -11.50 -0.26
CA ASN A 97 -3.69 -11.19 1.17
C ASN A 97 -3.65 -12.49 2.00
N TYR A 98 -2.55 -12.72 2.70
CA TYR A 98 -2.32 -13.93 3.48
C TYR A 98 -3.19 -14.05 4.76
N ARG A 99 -3.98 -13.03 5.07
CA ARG A 99 -4.95 -13.04 6.18
C ARG A 99 -6.37 -13.39 5.75
N TYR A 100 -6.59 -13.60 4.45
CA TYR A 100 -7.89 -14.01 3.95
C TYR A 100 -8.26 -15.41 4.43
N VAL A 101 -9.52 -15.56 4.83
CA VAL A 101 -10.12 -16.88 5.10
C VAL A 101 -10.45 -17.60 3.79
N GLU A 102 -10.79 -18.88 3.87
CA GLU A 102 -10.97 -19.76 2.71
C GLU A 102 -11.88 -19.15 1.63
N ASN A 103 -13.05 -18.63 1.99
CA ASN A 103 -14.00 -18.03 1.03
C ASN A 103 -13.48 -16.76 0.34
N GLU A 104 -12.77 -15.90 1.08
CA GLU A 104 -12.15 -14.70 0.52
C GLU A 104 -11.02 -15.05 -0.44
N LEU A 105 -10.26 -16.09 -0.11
CA LEU A 105 -9.15 -16.58 -0.93
C LEU A 105 -9.68 -17.22 -2.22
N ILE A 106 -10.73 -18.06 -2.14
CA ILE A 106 -11.43 -18.64 -3.30
C ILE A 106 -11.90 -17.52 -4.23
N TYR A 107 -12.59 -16.51 -3.66
CA TYR A 107 -13.05 -15.38 -4.45
C TYR A 107 -11.90 -14.67 -5.16
N LEU A 108 -10.85 -14.29 -4.41
CA LEU A 108 -9.72 -13.55 -4.97
C LEU A 108 -9.05 -14.31 -6.12
N LEU A 109 -8.73 -15.59 -5.91
CA LEU A 109 -8.00 -16.39 -6.88
C LEU A 109 -8.83 -16.67 -8.14
N ASN A 110 -10.15 -16.80 -8.02
CA ASN A 110 -11.05 -16.95 -9.16
C ASN A 110 -11.31 -15.62 -9.88
N ASP A 111 -11.51 -14.51 -9.14
CA ASP A 111 -11.67 -13.18 -9.75
C ASP A 111 -10.42 -12.80 -10.55
N ALA A 112 -9.24 -13.17 -10.04
CA ALA A 112 -7.95 -12.91 -10.66
C ALA A 112 -7.60 -13.87 -11.82
N ASP A 113 -8.41 -14.87 -12.17
CA ASP A 113 -8.00 -15.96 -13.08
C ASP A 113 -6.58 -16.46 -12.74
N CYS A 114 -6.36 -16.82 -11.48
CA CYS A 114 -5.05 -17.24 -11.00
C CYS A 114 -4.58 -18.51 -11.69
N HIS A 115 -3.61 -18.40 -12.61
CA HIS A 115 -3.04 -19.54 -13.33
C HIS A 115 -1.92 -20.21 -12.53
N GLY A 116 -1.15 -19.44 -11.78
CA GLY A 116 -0.07 -19.92 -10.92
C GLY A 116 -0.05 -19.20 -9.58
N LEU A 117 0.44 -19.90 -8.56
CA LEU A 117 0.54 -19.35 -7.21
C LEU A 117 1.91 -19.70 -6.60
N ILE A 118 2.66 -18.67 -6.19
CA ILE A 118 3.82 -18.83 -5.31
C ILE A 118 3.34 -18.62 -3.88
N TYR A 119 3.61 -19.57 -3.00
CA TYR A 119 3.10 -19.53 -1.63
C TYR A 119 4.07 -20.09 -0.61
N HIS A 120 4.05 -19.55 0.61
CA HIS A 120 4.79 -20.15 1.73
C HIS A 120 4.14 -21.46 2.20
N ALA A 121 4.96 -22.44 2.58
CA ALA A 121 4.54 -23.78 3.01
C ALA A 121 3.44 -23.76 4.10
N ARG A 122 3.47 -22.77 4.99
CA ARG A 122 2.47 -22.59 6.05
C ARG A 122 1.04 -22.40 5.55
N PHE A 123 0.86 -21.92 4.32
CA PHE A 123 -0.44 -21.76 3.69
C PHE A 123 -0.92 -22.99 2.94
N GLY A 124 -0.06 -24.02 2.84
CA GLY A 124 -0.38 -25.30 2.19
C GLY A 124 -1.67 -25.95 2.67
N PRO A 125 -1.91 -26.10 4.00
CA PRO A 125 -3.14 -26.70 4.49
C PRO A 125 -4.43 -25.99 4.05
N THR A 126 -4.43 -24.66 3.98
CA THR A 126 -5.55 -23.86 3.46
C THR A 126 -5.76 -24.10 1.97
N LEU A 127 -4.66 -24.03 1.19
CA LEU A 127 -4.71 -24.26 -0.26
C LEU A 127 -5.19 -25.67 -0.61
N GLN A 128 -4.78 -26.67 0.16
CA GLN A 128 -5.23 -28.06 -0.05
C GLN A 128 -6.74 -28.22 0.07
N LYS A 129 -7.36 -27.50 1.01
CA LYS A 129 -8.82 -27.53 1.22
C LYS A 129 -9.58 -26.89 0.08
N ILE A 130 -9.09 -25.75 -0.44
CA ILE A 130 -9.82 -24.95 -1.43
C ILE A 130 -9.45 -25.28 -2.88
N ARG A 131 -8.42 -26.11 -3.12
CA ARG A 131 -7.87 -26.36 -4.46
C ARG A 131 -8.92 -26.84 -5.47
N GLY A 132 -9.88 -27.63 -5.04
CA GLY A 132 -10.98 -28.12 -5.90
C GLY A 132 -11.90 -27.03 -6.42
N GLU A 133 -11.87 -25.84 -5.82
CA GLU A 133 -12.68 -24.67 -6.19
C GLU A 133 -11.91 -23.64 -7.05
N LEU A 134 -10.67 -23.98 -7.48
CA LEU A 134 -9.78 -23.11 -8.24
C LEU A 134 -9.51 -23.69 -9.65
N PRO A 135 -10.47 -23.61 -10.58
CA PRO A 135 -10.39 -24.29 -11.88
C PRO A 135 -9.28 -23.78 -12.79
N HIS A 136 -8.84 -22.52 -12.61
CA HIS A 136 -7.78 -21.91 -13.43
C HIS A 136 -6.37 -22.19 -12.91
N LEU A 137 -6.23 -22.66 -11.65
CA LEU A 137 -4.95 -22.84 -10.99
C LEU A 137 -4.21 -24.09 -11.52
N LYS A 138 -3.18 -23.88 -12.35
CA LYS A 138 -2.39 -24.91 -13.03
C LYS A 138 -1.05 -25.18 -12.37
N LEU A 139 -0.48 -24.16 -11.68
CA LEU A 139 0.86 -24.20 -11.10
C LEU A 139 0.85 -23.79 -9.64
N LEU A 140 1.46 -24.60 -8.79
CA LEU A 140 1.74 -24.31 -7.39
C LEU A 140 3.26 -24.35 -7.16
N LEU A 141 3.87 -23.23 -6.74
CA LEU A 141 5.25 -23.13 -6.33
C LEU A 141 5.31 -22.90 -4.81
N GLN A 142 5.80 -23.88 -4.07
CA GLN A 142 5.89 -23.80 -2.61
C GLN A 142 7.26 -23.29 -2.19
N VAL A 143 7.27 -22.21 -1.43
CA VAL A 143 8.44 -21.70 -0.73
C VAL A 143 8.50 -22.35 0.64
N ALA A 144 9.59 -23.01 0.96
CA ALA A 144 9.81 -23.60 2.27
C ALA A 144 9.86 -22.51 3.36
N ASP A 145 9.29 -22.80 4.51
CA ASP A 145 9.30 -21.92 5.68
C ASP A 145 9.44 -22.73 6.98
N GLU A 146 9.41 -22.04 8.11
CA GLU A 146 9.57 -22.62 9.45
C GLU A 146 8.37 -23.47 9.91
N SER A 147 7.27 -23.53 9.11
CA SER A 147 6.09 -24.34 9.48
C SER A 147 6.34 -25.84 9.41
N GLY A 148 7.33 -26.26 8.64
CA GLY A 148 7.63 -27.67 8.41
C GLY A 148 6.57 -28.42 7.59
N ASN A 149 5.60 -27.70 6.97
CA ASN A 149 4.58 -28.33 6.15
C ASN A 149 5.19 -28.94 4.89
N ALA A 150 4.79 -30.17 4.60
CA ALA A 150 5.25 -30.89 3.42
C ALA A 150 4.81 -30.20 2.11
N LEU A 151 5.54 -30.51 1.05
CA LEU A 151 5.18 -30.09 -0.30
C LEU A 151 3.79 -30.64 -0.66
N LEU A 152 2.89 -29.78 -1.11
CA LEU A 152 1.55 -30.20 -1.51
C LEU A 152 1.61 -31.14 -2.75
N PRO A 153 0.72 -32.13 -2.84
CA PRO A 153 0.64 -33.00 -4.01
C PRO A 153 0.51 -32.20 -5.32
N GLY A 154 1.45 -32.39 -6.24
CA GLY A 154 1.51 -31.68 -7.53
C GLY A 154 2.04 -30.25 -7.46
N ALA A 155 2.45 -29.75 -6.30
CA ALA A 155 3.25 -28.54 -6.21
C ALA A 155 4.73 -28.82 -6.55
N VAL A 156 5.44 -27.76 -6.92
CA VAL A 156 6.90 -27.79 -7.16
C VAL A 156 7.56 -26.97 -6.06
N ASP A 157 8.69 -27.46 -5.53
CA ASP A 157 9.50 -26.66 -4.62
C ASP A 157 10.10 -25.47 -5.37
N TYR A 158 10.04 -24.29 -4.77
CA TYR A 158 10.45 -23.03 -5.38
C TYR A 158 11.95 -23.02 -5.74
N ASP A 159 12.80 -23.38 -4.79
CA ASP A 159 14.25 -23.37 -5.02
C ASP A 159 14.68 -24.49 -5.99
N ASP A 160 13.99 -25.63 -6.01
CA ASP A 160 14.20 -26.69 -7.00
C ASP A 160 13.83 -26.21 -8.40
N ALA A 161 12.70 -25.53 -8.54
CA ALA A 161 12.26 -24.94 -9.82
C ALA A 161 13.33 -23.98 -10.36
N LEU A 162 13.89 -23.13 -9.50
CA LEU A 162 14.95 -22.20 -9.90
C LEU A 162 16.25 -22.92 -10.25
N ARG A 163 16.68 -23.91 -9.46
CA ARG A 163 17.93 -24.66 -9.71
C ARG A 163 17.93 -25.43 -11.03
N GLN A 164 16.76 -25.92 -11.44
CA GLN A 164 16.60 -26.72 -12.66
C GLN A 164 16.39 -25.87 -13.91
N SER A 165 16.23 -24.55 -13.77
CA SER A 165 15.91 -23.64 -14.87
C SER A 165 17.13 -22.85 -15.33
N SER A 166 17.17 -22.51 -16.61
CA SER A 166 18.20 -21.66 -17.22
C SER A 166 18.21 -20.27 -16.62
N ASP A 167 19.38 -19.69 -16.42
CA ASP A 167 19.58 -18.28 -16.03
C ASP A 167 19.87 -17.37 -17.23
N ALA A 168 19.71 -17.87 -18.44
CA ALA A 168 19.80 -17.04 -19.63
C ALA A 168 18.70 -15.96 -19.60
N ARG A 169 19.04 -14.77 -20.10
CA ARG A 169 18.06 -13.71 -20.26
C ARG A 169 16.94 -14.19 -21.19
N PRO A 170 15.64 -14.08 -20.78
CA PRO A 170 14.53 -14.39 -21.67
C PRO A 170 14.56 -13.50 -22.92
N GLU A 171 14.47 -14.13 -24.09
CA GLU A 171 14.40 -13.42 -25.38
C GLU A 171 12.93 -13.18 -25.74
N LEU A 172 12.30 -12.23 -25.02
CA LEU A 172 10.91 -11.84 -25.22
C LEU A 172 10.80 -10.36 -25.58
N PRO A 173 9.80 -9.97 -26.39
CA PRO A 173 9.52 -8.58 -26.71
C PRO A 173 8.80 -7.91 -25.53
N TRP A 174 9.52 -7.61 -24.45
CA TRP A 174 8.96 -6.91 -23.31
C TRP A 174 8.32 -5.59 -23.72
N SER A 175 7.14 -5.32 -23.19
CA SER A 175 6.34 -4.15 -23.54
C SER A 175 6.08 -3.26 -22.32
N ALA A 176 6.08 -1.95 -22.52
CA ALA A 176 5.62 -0.96 -21.56
C ALA A 176 4.15 -1.19 -21.15
N ASP A 177 3.40 -1.85 -22.03
CA ASP A 177 1.99 -2.18 -21.86
C ASP A 177 1.74 -3.49 -21.07
N ASP A 178 2.80 -4.26 -20.77
CA ASP A 178 2.68 -5.44 -19.89
C ASP A 178 2.11 -5.03 -18.54
N LEU A 179 1.34 -5.92 -17.92
CA LEU A 179 0.56 -5.59 -16.73
C LEU A 179 1.34 -5.78 -15.42
N TYR A 180 1.02 -4.91 -14.49
CA TYR A 180 1.15 -5.05 -13.05
C TYR A 180 -0.27 -5.00 -12.47
N ILE A 181 -0.65 -5.98 -11.66
CA ILE A 181 -1.99 -6.05 -11.09
C ILE A 181 -1.90 -5.85 -9.57
N LEU A 182 -2.71 -4.93 -9.03
CA LEU A 182 -2.79 -4.69 -7.59
C LEU A 182 -4.20 -4.96 -7.09
N TYR A 183 -4.40 -6.06 -6.37
CA TYR A 183 -5.64 -6.33 -5.67
C TYR A 183 -5.74 -5.48 -4.40
N THR A 184 -6.83 -4.76 -4.28
CA THR A 184 -7.11 -3.87 -3.14
C THR A 184 -8.37 -4.31 -2.44
N GLY A 185 -8.29 -4.47 -1.11
CA GLY A 185 -9.47 -4.64 -0.26
C GLY A 185 -10.20 -3.30 -0.16
N GLY A 186 -11.30 -3.16 -0.90
CA GLY A 186 -12.17 -1.99 -0.78
C GLY A 186 -12.82 -1.92 0.60
N THR A 187 -13.02 -0.71 1.13
CA THR A 187 -13.75 -0.47 2.39
C THR A 187 -15.23 -0.90 2.30
N THR A 188 -15.73 -1.15 1.09
CA THR A 188 -17.15 -1.36 0.81
C THR A 188 -17.48 -2.63 0.02
N GLY A 189 -16.51 -3.47 -0.36
CA GLY A 189 -16.78 -4.64 -1.23
C GLY A 189 -15.68 -5.70 -1.21
N MET A 190 -15.86 -6.71 -2.05
CA MET A 190 -14.84 -7.73 -2.31
C MET A 190 -13.61 -7.09 -3.01
N PRO A 191 -12.41 -7.66 -2.84
CA PRO A 191 -11.20 -7.16 -3.48
C PRO A 191 -11.35 -7.05 -5.01
N LYS A 192 -10.73 -6.01 -5.59
CA LYS A 192 -10.70 -5.77 -7.02
C LYS A 192 -9.27 -5.61 -7.51
N GLY A 193 -8.96 -6.19 -8.66
CA GLY A 193 -7.66 -6.06 -9.33
C GLY A 193 -7.58 -4.77 -10.12
N VAL A 194 -6.71 -3.86 -9.67
CA VAL A 194 -6.38 -2.62 -10.41
C VAL A 194 -5.32 -2.96 -11.45
N LEU A 195 -5.64 -2.75 -12.72
CA LEU A 195 -4.76 -3.02 -13.86
C LEU A 195 -3.91 -1.79 -14.15
N TRP A 196 -2.61 -1.92 -14.00
CA TRP A 196 -1.64 -0.93 -14.41
C TRP A 196 -0.80 -1.43 -15.59
N ARG A 197 -0.50 -0.57 -16.55
CA ARG A 197 0.63 -0.82 -17.45
C ARG A 197 1.92 -0.63 -16.66
N GLN A 198 2.96 -1.38 -16.97
CA GLN A 198 4.24 -1.29 -16.26
C GLN A 198 4.85 0.11 -16.33
N GLU A 199 4.75 0.79 -17.49
CA GLU A 199 5.18 2.18 -17.61
C GLU A 199 4.40 3.13 -16.70
N ASP A 200 3.07 3.00 -16.65
CA ASP A 200 2.25 3.89 -15.84
C ASP A 200 2.51 3.72 -14.34
N ILE A 201 2.63 2.48 -13.86
CA ILE A 201 2.96 2.26 -12.45
C ILE A 201 4.40 2.66 -12.12
N PHE A 202 5.35 2.54 -13.06
CA PHE A 202 6.72 3.01 -12.86
C PHE A 202 6.72 4.50 -12.51
N PHE A 203 6.05 5.33 -13.30
CA PHE A 203 5.90 6.77 -13.03
C PHE A 203 4.90 7.08 -11.90
N GLY A 204 3.89 6.24 -11.74
CA GLY A 204 2.85 6.41 -10.72
C GLY A 204 3.33 6.19 -9.30
N ALA A 205 4.25 5.21 -9.08
CA ALA A 205 4.60 4.79 -7.73
C ALA A 205 5.96 4.08 -7.58
N LEU A 206 6.63 3.64 -8.65
CA LEU A 206 7.81 2.77 -8.54
C LEU A 206 9.15 3.47 -8.81
N GLY A 207 9.19 4.79 -8.77
CA GLY A 207 10.45 5.54 -8.85
C GLY A 207 10.75 6.19 -10.19
N GLY A 208 9.82 6.17 -11.15
CA GLY A 208 9.96 6.87 -12.43
C GLY A 208 10.10 8.39 -12.31
N HIS A 209 9.72 8.93 -11.15
CA HIS A 209 9.93 10.32 -10.78
C HIS A 209 10.62 10.39 -9.40
N PRO A 210 11.97 10.39 -9.36
CA PRO A 210 12.69 10.45 -8.10
C PRO A 210 12.42 11.76 -7.35
N PRO A 211 12.34 11.75 -6.00
CA PRO A 211 12.11 12.96 -5.22
C PRO A 211 13.16 14.05 -5.49
N GLY A 212 12.69 15.25 -5.86
CA GLY A 212 13.57 16.40 -6.12
C GLY A 212 14.36 16.35 -7.43
N ALA A 213 14.10 15.36 -8.29
CA ALA A 213 14.72 15.23 -9.62
C ALA A 213 13.66 15.26 -10.72
N ALA A 214 14.10 15.41 -11.97
CA ALA A 214 13.24 15.27 -13.15
C ALA A 214 12.76 13.82 -13.32
N LYS A 215 11.65 13.63 -14.01
CA LYS A 215 11.19 12.31 -14.46
C LYS A 215 12.27 11.64 -15.33
N HIS A 216 12.40 10.33 -15.20
CA HIS A 216 13.29 9.58 -16.07
C HIS A 216 12.81 9.67 -17.53
N GLU A 217 13.74 9.93 -18.45
CA GLU A 217 13.46 10.04 -19.88
C GLU A 217 13.85 8.76 -20.65
N SER A 218 14.72 7.94 -20.05
CA SER A 218 15.18 6.68 -20.63
C SER A 218 15.66 5.71 -19.53
N ILE A 219 15.87 4.45 -19.89
CA ILE A 219 16.47 3.46 -19.00
C ILE A 219 17.89 3.86 -18.58
N ASP A 220 18.64 4.55 -19.43
CA ASP A 220 19.97 5.04 -19.09
C ASP A 220 19.95 6.04 -17.94
N THR A 221 18.91 6.90 -17.85
CA THR A 221 18.76 7.81 -16.71
C THR A 221 18.40 7.07 -15.41
N VAL A 222 17.65 5.96 -15.48
CA VAL A 222 17.40 5.07 -14.33
C VAL A 222 18.70 4.41 -13.89
N VAL A 223 19.49 3.89 -14.82
CA VAL A 223 20.80 3.29 -14.56
C VAL A 223 21.75 4.28 -13.91
N ALA A 224 21.84 5.50 -14.42
CA ALA A 224 22.67 6.55 -13.84
C ALA A 224 22.28 6.87 -12.38
N THR A 225 20.97 6.92 -12.08
CA THR A 225 20.46 7.06 -10.72
C THR A 225 20.88 5.87 -9.86
N ALA A 226 20.71 4.65 -10.35
CA ALA A 226 21.09 3.45 -9.62
C ALA A 226 22.61 3.38 -9.34
N GLN A 227 23.45 3.80 -10.30
CA GLN A 227 24.91 3.83 -10.12
C GLN A 227 25.37 4.85 -9.07
N SER A 228 24.66 5.99 -8.94
CA SER A 228 25.01 7.03 -7.96
C SER A 228 24.88 6.57 -6.50
N GLY A 229 24.27 5.44 -6.27
CA GLY A 229 24.04 4.83 -4.96
C GLY A 229 22.57 4.83 -4.60
N GLY A 230 22.19 3.96 -3.69
CA GLY A 230 20.82 3.84 -3.20
C GLY A 230 20.77 3.70 -1.69
N LEU A 231 19.61 3.98 -1.12
CA LEU A 231 19.35 3.86 0.30
C LEU A 231 19.21 2.38 0.71
N ARG A 232 19.54 2.09 1.95
CA ARG A 232 19.13 0.87 2.64
C ARG A 232 17.76 1.13 3.25
N ALA A 233 16.72 0.52 2.72
CA ALA A 233 15.35 0.78 3.12
C ALA A 233 14.68 -0.47 3.69
N LEU A 234 13.91 -0.27 4.78
CA LEU A 234 13.07 -1.29 5.40
C LEU A 234 11.60 -0.92 5.19
N PRO A 235 10.92 -1.51 4.19
CA PRO A 235 9.48 -1.41 4.04
C PRO A 235 8.79 -2.36 5.03
N ALA A 236 8.55 -1.90 6.27
CA ALA A 236 8.03 -2.75 7.35
C ALA A 236 6.60 -3.29 7.15
N PRO A 237 5.67 -2.59 6.47
CA PRO A 237 4.35 -3.14 6.22
C PRO A 237 4.40 -4.34 5.27
N PRO A 238 3.33 -5.19 5.25
CA PRO A 238 3.28 -6.34 4.36
C PRO A 238 3.38 -5.98 2.87
N PHE A 239 4.21 -6.72 2.11
CA PHE A 239 4.36 -6.55 0.65
C PHE A 239 3.07 -6.83 -0.13
N MET A 240 2.13 -7.56 0.45
CA MET A 240 0.80 -7.72 -0.16
C MET A 240 0.00 -6.41 -0.28
N HIS A 241 0.52 -5.29 0.25
CA HIS A 241 -0.06 -3.95 0.12
C HIS A 241 0.85 -3.03 -0.67
N GLY A 242 0.26 -2.22 -1.56
CA GLY A 242 1.00 -1.32 -2.46
C GLY A 242 2.05 -0.46 -1.75
N ALA A 243 1.71 0.14 -0.61
CA ALA A 243 2.62 1.04 0.10
C ALA A 243 4.00 0.42 0.41
N ALA A 244 4.05 -0.87 0.76
CA ALA A 244 5.30 -1.54 1.11
C ALA A 244 6.09 -1.99 -0.12
N HIS A 245 5.47 -2.74 -1.03
CA HIS A 245 6.23 -3.21 -2.20
C HIS A 245 6.51 -2.09 -3.21
N TRP A 246 5.69 -1.03 -3.28
CA TRP A 246 6.04 0.17 -4.05
C TRP A 246 7.31 0.81 -3.52
N MET A 247 7.47 0.89 -2.19
CA MET A 247 8.70 1.41 -1.61
C MET A 247 9.88 0.46 -1.84
N ALA A 248 9.66 -0.86 -1.79
CA ALA A 248 10.69 -1.82 -2.15
C ALA A 248 11.16 -1.62 -3.59
N PHE A 249 10.25 -1.50 -4.56
CA PHE A 249 10.60 -1.21 -5.95
C PHE A 249 11.23 0.18 -6.14
N ASN A 250 10.74 1.21 -5.45
CA ASN A 250 11.38 2.53 -5.45
C ASN A 250 12.84 2.44 -5.02
N THR A 251 13.11 1.67 -3.95
CA THR A 251 14.46 1.43 -3.46
C THR A 251 15.31 0.69 -4.50
N LEU A 252 14.77 -0.37 -5.10
CA LEU A 252 15.47 -1.14 -6.14
C LEU A 252 15.76 -0.28 -7.37
N HIS A 253 14.80 0.47 -7.89
CA HIS A 253 14.99 1.30 -9.08
C HIS A 253 15.98 2.45 -8.87
N GLN A 254 16.29 2.81 -7.62
CA GLN A 254 17.37 3.73 -7.26
C GLN A 254 18.70 3.00 -6.96
N GLY A 255 18.80 1.69 -7.24
CA GLY A 255 20.00 0.88 -6.98
C GLY A 255 20.28 0.65 -5.48
N GLY A 256 19.27 0.81 -4.63
CA GLY A 256 19.35 0.61 -3.19
C GLY A 256 19.21 -0.84 -2.76
N THR A 257 19.18 -1.05 -1.44
CA THR A 257 19.06 -2.36 -0.80
C THR A 257 17.75 -2.43 -0.02
N VAL A 258 16.92 -3.41 -0.33
CA VAL A 258 15.70 -3.71 0.44
C VAL A 258 16.06 -4.60 1.62
N ILE A 259 15.73 -4.15 2.83
CA ILE A 259 15.93 -4.89 4.07
C ILE A 259 14.57 -5.43 4.52
N VAL A 260 14.52 -6.69 4.90
CA VAL A 260 13.32 -7.34 5.46
C VAL A 260 13.60 -7.69 6.91
N GLN A 261 12.68 -7.32 7.80
CA GLN A 261 12.73 -7.68 9.22
C GLN A 261 12.63 -9.21 9.41
N GLU A 262 13.08 -9.72 10.56
CA GLU A 262 13.13 -11.17 10.82
C GLU A 262 11.74 -11.79 10.98
N HIS A 263 10.78 -11.05 11.56
CA HIS A 263 9.42 -11.50 11.85
C HIS A 263 8.35 -10.76 11.02
N PRO A 264 8.29 -10.94 9.69
CA PRO A 264 7.41 -10.16 8.83
C PRO A 264 5.91 -10.54 8.94
N GLY A 265 5.56 -11.54 9.73
CA GLY A 265 4.18 -12.02 9.90
C GLY A 265 3.31 -11.14 10.82
N HIS A 266 3.92 -10.30 11.64
CA HIS A 266 3.25 -9.37 12.56
C HIS A 266 4.13 -8.13 12.80
N LEU A 267 3.54 -7.09 13.40
CA LEU A 267 4.30 -5.92 13.81
C LEU A 267 5.08 -6.24 15.08
N ASP A 268 6.40 -6.26 14.98
CA ASP A 268 7.33 -6.40 16.10
C ASP A 268 8.25 -5.15 16.14
N PRO A 269 8.00 -4.20 17.05
CA PRO A 269 8.80 -2.98 17.13
C PRO A 269 10.26 -3.21 17.51
N ASP A 270 10.57 -4.21 18.34
CA ASP A 270 11.96 -4.53 18.70
C ASP A 270 12.73 -5.09 17.49
N ASP A 271 12.12 -5.99 16.73
CA ASP A 271 12.69 -6.52 15.49
C ASP A 271 12.97 -5.39 14.48
N ILE A 272 12.01 -4.48 14.27
CA ILE A 272 12.19 -3.35 13.34
C ILE A 272 13.38 -2.48 13.76
N TRP A 273 13.45 -2.03 15.02
CA TRP A 273 14.52 -1.17 15.48
C TRP A 273 15.87 -1.88 15.52
N SER A 274 15.90 -3.14 15.97
CA SER A 274 17.12 -3.97 15.97
C SER A 274 17.63 -4.22 14.54
N THR A 275 16.72 -4.37 13.57
CA THR A 275 17.07 -4.51 12.16
C THR A 275 17.62 -3.19 11.59
N ILE A 276 17.04 -2.03 11.97
CA ILE A 276 17.56 -0.71 11.56
C ILE A 276 18.97 -0.51 12.06
N GLU A 277 19.25 -0.81 13.32
CA GLU A 277 20.58 -0.74 13.92
C GLU A 277 21.57 -1.70 13.22
N ARG A 278 21.25 -2.98 13.17
CA ARG A 278 22.10 -4.05 12.64
C ARG A 278 22.44 -3.83 11.16
N GLU A 279 21.47 -3.44 10.36
CA GLU A 279 21.62 -3.32 8.91
C GLU A 279 21.90 -1.90 8.44
N ASN A 280 22.10 -0.94 9.36
CA ASN A 280 22.35 0.47 9.03
C ASN A 280 21.27 1.03 8.08
N VAL A 281 20.00 0.79 8.40
CA VAL A 281 18.87 1.23 7.59
C VAL A 281 18.73 2.74 7.66
N GLY A 282 18.74 3.38 6.50
CA GLY A 282 18.55 4.83 6.39
C GLY A 282 17.10 5.25 6.22
N PHE A 283 16.22 4.34 5.81
CA PHE A 283 14.86 4.64 5.42
C PHE A 283 13.86 3.57 5.89
N LEU A 284 12.89 3.96 6.71
CA LEU A 284 11.81 3.11 7.20
C LEU A 284 10.47 3.54 6.61
N THR A 285 9.68 2.58 6.12
CA THR A 285 8.27 2.81 5.74
C THR A 285 7.34 2.19 6.78
N ILE A 286 6.30 2.94 7.15
CA ILE A 286 5.24 2.52 8.09
C ILE A 286 3.85 2.87 7.57
N VAL A 287 2.80 2.47 8.31
CA VAL A 287 1.40 2.80 8.03
C VAL A 287 0.78 3.51 9.22
N GLY A 288 0.85 4.84 9.24
CA GLY A 288 0.19 5.70 10.20
C GLY A 288 0.45 5.39 11.66
N ASP A 289 -0.49 5.81 12.50
CA ASP A 289 -0.42 5.66 13.96
C ASP A 289 -0.34 4.21 14.43
N ALA A 290 -0.95 3.27 13.69
CA ALA A 290 -0.95 1.85 14.03
C ALA A 290 0.47 1.24 14.10
N PHE A 291 1.40 1.76 13.30
CA PHE A 291 2.82 1.42 13.36
C PHE A 291 3.60 2.40 14.23
N GLY A 292 3.32 3.70 14.08
CA GLY A 292 4.09 4.75 14.71
C GLY A 292 4.07 4.67 16.23
N ARG A 293 2.93 4.42 16.83
CA ARG A 293 2.78 4.38 18.29
C ARG A 293 3.55 3.20 18.92
N PRO A 294 3.38 1.94 18.50
CA PRO A 294 4.17 0.83 19.06
C PRO A 294 5.68 1.01 18.87
N LEU A 295 6.11 1.62 17.76
CA LEU A 295 7.52 1.93 17.52
C LEU A 295 8.06 2.96 18.51
N LEU A 296 7.30 4.01 18.82
CA LEU A 296 7.67 5.00 19.85
C LEU A 296 7.69 4.39 21.25
N ASP A 297 6.68 3.60 21.59
CA ASP A 297 6.59 2.91 22.89
C ASP A 297 7.79 1.95 23.10
N GLN A 298 8.34 1.38 22.03
CA GLN A 298 9.53 0.53 22.10
C GLN A 298 10.81 1.32 22.36
N LEU A 299 10.94 2.54 21.83
CA LEU A 299 12.08 3.42 22.09
C LEU A 299 12.14 3.90 23.56
N ASP A 300 11.03 3.83 24.29
CA ASP A 300 11.01 4.07 25.74
C ASP A 300 11.54 2.89 26.56
N LYS A 301 11.53 1.67 25.99
CA LYS A 301 11.94 0.43 26.66
C LYS A 301 13.40 0.06 26.41
N LYS A 302 13.92 0.38 25.23
CA LYS A 302 15.26 -0.03 24.79
C LYS A 302 15.88 1.03 23.89
N ALA A 303 17.16 1.29 24.09
CA ALA A 303 17.96 2.16 23.21
C ALA A 303 18.50 1.36 22.01
N TYR A 304 18.59 2.05 20.86
CA TYR A 304 19.13 1.53 19.62
C TYR A 304 20.07 2.57 19.01
N ASP A 305 21.08 2.14 18.28
CA ASP A 305 21.89 3.06 17.46
C ASP A 305 21.14 3.43 16.17
N LEU A 306 20.54 4.60 16.18
CA LEU A 306 19.79 5.15 15.05
C LEU A 306 20.57 6.23 14.31
N SER A 307 21.90 6.31 14.51
CA SER A 307 22.76 7.35 13.93
C SER A 307 22.73 7.39 12.39
N ASN A 308 22.44 6.27 11.73
CA ASN A 308 22.30 6.17 10.28
C ASN A 308 20.84 6.29 9.77
N PHE A 309 19.86 6.26 10.66
CA PHE A 309 18.46 6.42 10.31
C PHE A 309 18.17 7.87 9.92
N ARG A 310 17.64 8.12 8.72
CA ARG A 310 17.45 9.46 8.15
C ARG A 310 16.02 9.80 7.82
N MET A 311 15.22 8.82 7.40
CA MET A 311 13.89 9.07 6.86
C MET A 311 12.88 8.07 7.37
N LEU A 312 11.73 8.59 7.80
CA LEU A 312 10.53 7.84 8.14
C LEU A 312 9.43 8.23 7.14
N LEU A 313 9.01 7.29 6.29
CA LEU A 313 7.84 7.48 5.41
C LEU A 313 6.62 6.83 6.06
N SER A 314 5.54 7.58 6.18
CA SER A 314 4.22 7.05 6.51
C SER A 314 3.29 7.17 5.32
N GLY A 315 2.60 6.09 4.96
CA GLY A 315 1.62 6.08 3.86
C GLY A 315 0.49 5.10 4.10
N GLY A 316 -0.65 5.34 3.45
CA GLY A 316 -1.82 4.46 3.51
C GLY A 316 -2.74 4.65 4.73
N ALA A 317 -2.28 5.28 5.81
CA ALA A 317 -3.07 5.75 6.93
C ALA A 317 -2.43 7.01 7.54
N ILE A 318 -3.20 7.74 8.33
CA ILE A 318 -2.75 8.99 8.95
C ILE A 318 -1.67 8.69 10.02
N LEU A 319 -0.56 9.45 9.95
CA LEU A 319 0.38 9.64 11.06
C LEU A 319 0.08 11.01 11.66
N THR A 320 -0.41 11.03 12.91
CA THR A 320 -0.85 12.26 13.57
C THR A 320 0.31 13.21 13.87
N ALA A 321 0.01 14.52 13.92
CA ALA A 321 1.00 15.54 14.26
C ALA A 321 1.68 15.28 15.61
N ALA A 322 0.93 14.79 16.60
CA ALA A 322 1.46 14.43 17.91
C ALA A 322 2.52 13.33 17.84
N LEU A 323 2.27 12.26 17.05
CA LEU A 323 3.25 11.19 16.87
C LEU A 323 4.47 11.63 16.07
N LYS A 324 4.29 12.47 15.06
CA LYS A 324 5.43 13.07 14.33
C LYS A 324 6.33 13.87 15.27
N GLN A 325 5.73 14.70 16.12
CA GLN A 325 6.49 15.46 17.10
C GLN A 325 7.22 14.53 18.06
N ALA A 326 6.56 13.49 18.58
CA ALA A 326 7.18 12.52 19.48
C ALA A 326 8.37 11.78 18.83
N PHE A 327 8.29 11.45 17.54
CA PHE A 327 9.43 10.91 16.79
C PHE A 327 10.58 11.91 16.70
N LEU A 328 10.30 13.17 16.39
CA LEU A 328 11.33 14.22 16.28
C LEU A 328 11.95 14.58 17.62
N ASP A 329 11.21 14.48 18.72
CA ASP A 329 11.74 14.68 20.08
C ASP A 329 12.74 13.57 20.47
N LYS A 330 12.49 12.32 20.03
CA LYS A 330 13.38 11.18 20.29
C LYS A 330 14.52 11.04 19.28
N ILE A 331 14.25 11.38 18.01
CA ILE A 331 15.19 11.23 16.90
C ILE A 331 15.22 12.53 16.07
N PRO A 332 15.83 13.61 16.58
CA PRO A 332 15.68 14.97 16.02
C PRO A 332 16.32 15.16 14.63
N HIS A 333 17.17 14.24 14.19
CA HIS A 333 17.88 14.34 12.92
C HIS A 333 17.16 13.69 11.74
N ILE A 334 15.98 13.06 11.95
CA ILE A 334 15.23 12.42 10.86
C ILE A 334 14.30 13.41 10.15
N MET A 335 14.00 13.05 8.91
CA MET A 335 12.92 13.63 8.11
C MET A 335 11.72 12.69 8.15
N ILE A 336 10.54 13.20 8.48
CA ILE A 336 9.29 12.46 8.42
C ILE A 336 8.54 12.88 7.14
N ILE A 337 8.20 11.91 6.32
CA ILE A 337 7.49 12.11 5.06
C ILE A 337 6.12 11.43 5.18
N ASP A 338 5.05 12.21 5.08
CA ASP A 338 3.72 11.64 4.85
C ASP A 338 3.50 11.50 3.35
N GLY A 339 3.24 10.29 2.90
CA GLY A 339 2.84 10.00 1.53
C GLY A 339 1.33 9.77 1.45
N PHE A 340 0.67 10.48 0.55
CA PHE A 340 -0.74 10.27 0.26
C PHE A 340 -0.93 9.72 -1.15
N GLY A 341 -1.76 8.68 -1.28
CA GLY A 341 -2.05 8.01 -2.54
C GLY A 341 -3.03 6.85 -2.38
N ALA A 342 -3.39 6.24 -3.48
CA ALA A 342 -4.28 5.08 -3.53
C ALA A 342 -3.79 4.07 -4.57
N SER A 343 -4.30 2.84 -4.49
CA SER A 343 -4.00 1.79 -5.48
C SER A 343 -4.42 2.18 -6.90
N GLU A 344 -5.43 3.04 -7.00
CA GLU A 344 -6.01 3.55 -8.25
C GLU A 344 -5.31 4.79 -8.79
N THR A 345 -4.38 5.38 -8.04
CA THR A 345 -3.75 6.65 -8.44
C THR A 345 -2.23 6.63 -8.37
N GLY A 346 -1.63 5.71 -7.60
CA GLY A 346 -0.26 5.91 -7.16
C GLY A 346 -0.17 7.06 -6.15
N GLY A 347 0.95 7.78 -6.12
CA GLY A 347 1.16 8.91 -5.20
C GLY A 347 0.49 10.20 -5.67
N HIS A 348 -0.27 10.85 -4.80
CA HIS A 348 -0.86 12.18 -5.03
C HIS A 348 0.04 13.32 -4.59
N GLY A 349 0.71 13.14 -3.46
CA GLY A 349 1.51 14.18 -2.86
C GLY A 349 2.19 13.75 -1.58
N THR A 350 3.02 14.64 -1.06
CA THR A 350 3.78 14.41 0.17
C THR A 350 3.73 15.62 1.08
N HIS A 351 3.91 15.37 2.38
CA HIS A 351 4.19 16.40 3.38
C HIS A 351 5.46 16.03 4.13
N VAL A 352 6.36 16.98 4.31
CA VAL A 352 7.64 16.77 5.00
C VAL A 352 7.63 17.53 6.33
N THR A 353 7.99 16.83 7.41
CA THR A 353 8.15 17.40 8.75
C THR A 353 9.57 17.14 9.25
N MET A 354 10.24 18.15 9.78
CA MET A 354 11.58 18.08 10.34
C MET A 354 11.59 18.79 11.71
N ALA A 355 12.63 18.55 12.49
CA ALA A 355 12.81 19.25 13.77
C ALA A 355 12.79 20.78 13.59
N GLY A 356 12.08 21.47 14.47
CA GLY A 356 11.86 22.93 14.42
C GLY A 356 10.71 23.38 13.52
N ALA A 357 10.12 22.49 12.70
CA ALA A 357 8.90 22.78 11.95
C ALA A 357 7.65 22.33 12.74
N LYS A 358 6.55 23.08 12.63
CA LYS A 358 5.28 22.66 13.23
C LYS A 358 4.74 21.44 12.51
N ALA A 359 4.60 20.33 13.22
CA ALA A 359 3.96 19.13 12.67
C ALA A 359 2.47 19.41 12.36
N THR A 360 2.03 19.00 11.18
CA THR A 360 0.63 19.12 10.73
C THR A 360 0.16 17.78 10.20
N THR A 361 -1.16 17.64 9.99
CA THR A 361 -1.78 16.42 9.46
C THR A 361 -2.79 16.77 8.38
N GLY A 362 -2.91 15.92 7.35
CA GLY A 362 -3.94 16.05 6.32
C GLY A 362 -3.67 17.07 5.21
N THR A 363 -2.55 17.80 5.27
CA THR A 363 -2.16 18.76 4.22
C THR A 363 -0.98 18.21 3.44
N PHE A 364 -1.05 18.24 2.09
CA PHE A 364 -0.03 17.67 1.22
C PHE A 364 0.33 18.61 0.08
N ARG A 365 1.60 18.64 -0.29
CA ARG A 365 2.05 19.26 -1.53
C ARG A 365 1.75 18.29 -2.68
N MET A 366 0.95 18.74 -3.65
CA MET A 366 0.58 17.92 -4.80
C MET A 366 1.76 17.72 -5.77
N ASN A 367 1.74 16.60 -6.47
CA ASN A 367 2.51 16.46 -7.71
C ASN A 367 1.77 17.11 -8.91
N GLU A 368 2.44 17.22 -10.04
CA GLU A 368 1.93 17.89 -11.25
C GLU A 368 0.71 17.19 -11.90
N GLU A 369 0.52 15.91 -11.60
CA GLU A 369 -0.55 15.08 -12.17
C GLU A 369 -1.79 15.07 -11.28
N THR A 370 -1.70 15.58 -10.04
CA THR A 370 -2.80 15.63 -9.08
C THR A 370 -3.61 16.92 -9.25
N THR A 371 -4.92 16.82 -9.11
CA THR A 371 -5.86 17.94 -9.13
C THR A 371 -7.07 17.66 -8.24
N VAL A 372 -7.87 18.68 -7.97
CA VAL A 372 -9.20 18.54 -7.34
C VAL A 372 -10.26 18.92 -8.37
N LEU A 373 -11.18 18.01 -8.66
CA LEU A 373 -12.29 18.22 -9.59
C LEU A 373 -13.53 18.68 -8.84
N LYS A 374 -14.36 19.48 -9.48
CA LYS A 374 -15.69 19.86 -8.96
C LYS A 374 -16.55 18.62 -8.72
N ASP A 375 -17.53 18.72 -7.82
CA ASP A 375 -18.42 17.60 -7.46
C ASP A 375 -19.22 17.06 -8.64
N ASP A 376 -19.59 17.95 -9.58
CA ASP A 376 -20.29 17.60 -10.83
C ASP A 376 -19.37 17.07 -11.94
N LEU A 377 -18.08 16.95 -11.68
CA LEU A 377 -17.04 16.55 -12.63
C LEU A 377 -16.94 17.45 -13.86
N SER A 378 -17.41 18.69 -13.82
CA SER A 378 -17.33 19.62 -14.95
C SER A 378 -15.94 20.15 -15.24
N GLY A 379 -14.98 19.97 -14.32
CA GLY A 379 -13.58 20.37 -14.48
C GLY A 379 -12.85 20.60 -13.16
N PRO A 380 -11.58 21.03 -13.21
CA PRO A 380 -10.79 21.33 -12.02
C PRO A 380 -11.31 22.51 -11.22
N LEU A 381 -11.14 22.47 -9.88
CA LEU A 381 -11.32 23.62 -9.01
C LEU A 381 -10.14 24.58 -9.14
N ALA A 382 -10.41 25.87 -8.97
CA ALA A 382 -9.37 26.89 -8.89
C ALA A 382 -8.71 26.87 -7.48
N PRO A 383 -7.40 27.11 -7.39
CA PRO A 383 -6.73 27.25 -6.10
C PRO A 383 -7.34 28.37 -5.26
N GLY A 384 -7.47 28.12 -3.95
CA GLY A 384 -8.02 29.08 -2.98
C GLY A 384 -9.54 29.21 -2.95
N THR A 385 -10.28 28.34 -3.66
CA THR A 385 -11.73 28.26 -3.52
C THR A 385 -12.11 27.63 -2.18
N GLU A 386 -13.24 28.10 -1.60
CA GLU A 386 -13.80 27.50 -0.39
C GLU A 386 -14.48 26.14 -0.66
N GLU A 387 -14.76 25.84 -1.93
CA GLU A 387 -15.37 24.58 -2.33
C GLU A 387 -14.43 23.39 -2.10
N SER A 388 -14.99 22.25 -1.77
CA SER A 388 -14.32 20.96 -1.81
C SER A 388 -14.73 20.21 -3.08
N GLY A 389 -13.92 19.23 -3.46
CA GLY A 389 -14.22 18.42 -4.63
C GLY A 389 -13.50 17.07 -4.60
N TRP A 390 -13.62 16.32 -5.69
CA TRP A 390 -13.02 15.02 -5.84
C TRP A 390 -11.53 15.13 -6.10
N LEU A 391 -10.74 14.50 -5.26
CA LEU A 391 -9.31 14.35 -5.53
C LEU A 391 -9.12 13.40 -6.71
N ALA A 392 -8.34 13.86 -7.68
CA ALA A 392 -8.14 13.15 -8.94
C ALA A 392 -6.68 13.18 -9.39
N ARG A 393 -6.30 12.22 -10.19
CA ARG A 393 -5.01 12.16 -10.87
C ARG A 393 -5.21 11.95 -12.37
N ARG A 394 -4.34 12.57 -13.19
CA ARG A 394 -4.25 12.39 -14.63
C ARG A 394 -2.86 11.85 -15.03
N GLY A 395 -2.63 11.64 -16.31
CA GLY A 395 -1.34 11.17 -16.83
C GLY A 395 -1.18 9.67 -16.62
N HIS A 396 -0.15 9.27 -15.89
CA HIS A 396 0.11 7.86 -15.59
C HIS A 396 -0.87 7.32 -14.56
N VAL A 397 -1.99 6.75 -15.02
CA VAL A 397 -3.08 6.20 -14.20
C VAL A 397 -3.43 4.79 -14.67
N PRO A 398 -4.03 3.92 -13.82
CA PRO A 398 -4.40 2.55 -14.18
C PRO A 398 -5.30 2.48 -15.43
N LEU A 399 -5.27 1.36 -16.10
CA LEU A 399 -6.23 1.05 -17.16
C LEU A 399 -7.66 0.96 -16.60
N GLY A 400 -7.86 0.25 -15.51
CA GLY A 400 -9.16 0.03 -14.91
C GLY A 400 -9.12 -1.05 -13.85
N TYR A 401 -10.31 -1.61 -13.57
CA TYR A 401 -10.46 -2.79 -12.72
C TYR A 401 -10.66 -4.02 -13.59
N PHE A 402 -9.95 -5.09 -13.29
CA PHE A 402 -10.07 -6.36 -14.01
C PHE A 402 -11.51 -6.89 -13.97
N LYS A 403 -12.07 -7.26 -15.13
CA LYS A 403 -13.44 -7.76 -15.33
C LYS A 403 -14.57 -6.82 -14.87
N ASP A 404 -14.31 -5.54 -14.62
CA ASP A 404 -15.32 -4.62 -14.11
C ASP A 404 -15.40 -3.33 -14.95
N ALA A 405 -16.09 -3.42 -16.08
CA ALA A 405 -16.27 -2.30 -17.01
C ALA A 405 -16.99 -1.11 -16.39
N GLU A 406 -18.03 -1.37 -15.59
CA GLU A 406 -18.87 -0.33 -14.97
C GLU A 406 -18.06 0.47 -13.94
N LYS A 407 -17.40 -0.22 -13.01
CA LYS A 407 -16.55 0.44 -12.01
C LYS A 407 -15.36 1.15 -12.67
N THR A 408 -14.79 0.56 -13.75
CA THR A 408 -13.74 1.18 -14.54
C THR A 408 -14.20 2.52 -15.11
N ALA A 409 -15.34 2.56 -15.79
CA ALA A 409 -15.88 3.79 -16.37
C ALA A 409 -16.15 4.86 -15.32
N ARG A 410 -16.67 4.47 -14.14
CA ARG A 410 -16.98 5.38 -13.05
C ARG A 410 -15.73 5.93 -12.35
N THR A 411 -14.71 5.09 -12.14
CA THR A 411 -13.49 5.49 -11.41
C THR A 411 -12.47 6.18 -12.30
N PHE A 412 -12.48 5.87 -13.60
CA PHE A 412 -11.55 6.43 -14.57
C PHE A 412 -12.26 7.22 -15.70
N PRO A 413 -13.03 8.27 -15.33
CA PRO A 413 -13.78 9.06 -16.32
C PRO A 413 -12.86 9.84 -17.25
N VAL A 414 -13.39 10.13 -18.45
CA VAL A 414 -12.79 11.11 -19.39
C VAL A 414 -13.58 12.41 -19.27
N ILE A 415 -12.91 13.48 -18.84
CA ILE A 415 -13.50 14.80 -18.63
C ILE A 415 -12.75 15.79 -19.52
N ASN A 416 -13.46 16.46 -20.40
CA ASN A 416 -12.88 17.40 -21.37
C ASN A 416 -11.70 16.81 -22.18
N GLY A 417 -11.82 15.53 -22.57
CA GLY A 417 -10.79 14.81 -23.33
C GLY A 417 -9.60 14.32 -22.52
N VAL A 418 -9.55 14.56 -21.20
CA VAL A 418 -8.51 14.09 -20.28
C VAL A 418 -9.05 12.95 -19.42
N ARG A 419 -8.30 11.86 -19.35
CA ARG A 419 -8.63 10.72 -18.49
C ARG A 419 -8.09 10.94 -17.07
N TYR A 420 -8.95 10.77 -16.09
CA TYR A 420 -8.63 10.91 -14.67
C TYR A 420 -8.87 9.60 -13.92
N ALA A 421 -8.14 9.41 -12.82
CA ALA A 421 -8.46 8.45 -11.77
C ALA A 421 -9.10 9.21 -10.60
N VAL A 422 -10.34 8.83 -10.22
CA VAL A 422 -11.15 9.48 -9.17
C VAL A 422 -11.62 8.40 -8.19
N PRO A 423 -10.79 7.97 -7.22
CA PRO A 423 -11.10 6.84 -6.35
C PRO A 423 -12.15 7.13 -5.26
N GLY A 424 -12.54 8.40 -5.09
CA GLY A 424 -13.60 8.81 -4.17
C GLY A 424 -13.13 9.52 -2.90
N ASP A 425 -11.91 10.02 -2.88
CA ASP A 425 -11.42 10.91 -1.82
C ASP A 425 -11.82 12.36 -2.12
N HIS A 426 -12.20 13.11 -1.08
CA HIS A 426 -12.50 14.55 -1.17
C HIS A 426 -11.35 15.38 -0.60
N ALA A 427 -11.13 16.55 -1.21
CA ALA A 427 -10.11 17.49 -0.77
C ALA A 427 -10.54 18.94 -1.03
N LYS A 428 -9.92 19.88 -0.31
CA LYS A 428 -9.89 21.31 -0.65
C LYS A 428 -8.56 21.65 -1.30
N LEU A 429 -8.58 22.61 -2.23
CA LEU A 429 -7.40 23.13 -2.89
C LEU A 429 -7.08 24.51 -2.32
N ALA A 430 -6.00 24.58 -1.52
CA ALA A 430 -5.55 25.82 -0.91
C ALA A 430 -4.95 26.81 -1.95
N ALA A 431 -4.85 28.09 -1.58
CA ALA A 431 -4.34 29.14 -2.46
C ALA A 431 -2.86 28.93 -2.86
N ASP A 432 -2.07 28.28 -2.02
CA ASP A 432 -0.67 27.92 -2.29
C ASP A 432 -0.51 26.66 -3.16
N GLY A 433 -1.63 26.06 -3.61
CA GLY A 433 -1.66 24.82 -4.39
C GLY A 433 -1.50 23.54 -3.57
N SER A 434 -1.44 23.61 -2.25
CA SER A 434 -1.51 22.41 -1.41
C SER A 434 -2.95 21.88 -1.33
N ILE A 435 -3.10 20.58 -1.02
CA ILE A 435 -4.40 19.96 -0.77
C ILE A 435 -4.58 19.69 0.72
N VAL A 436 -5.80 19.90 1.19
CA VAL A 436 -6.28 19.44 2.48
C VAL A 436 -7.22 18.27 2.23
N VAL A 437 -6.77 17.06 2.55
CA VAL A 437 -7.57 15.85 2.39
C VAL A 437 -8.63 15.79 3.48
N LEU A 438 -9.89 15.67 3.07
CA LEU A 438 -11.04 15.64 3.99
C LEU A 438 -11.42 14.21 4.39
N GLY A 439 -11.22 13.25 3.49
CA GLY A 439 -11.53 11.83 3.69
C GLY A 439 -12.32 11.22 2.53
N ARG A 440 -12.75 9.97 2.71
CA ARG A 440 -13.48 9.25 1.67
C ARG A 440 -14.97 9.60 1.68
N GLY A 441 -15.49 9.94 0.52
CA GLY A 441 -16.91 10.20 0.33
C GLY A 441 -17.82 9.01 0.72
N SER A 442 -17.34 7.78 0.50
CA SER A 442 -18.08 6.54 0.78
C SER A 442 -18.29 6.22 2.27
N VAL A 443 -17.49 6.79 3.17
CA VAL A 443 -17.59 6.60 4.63
C VAL A 443 -18.04 7.88 5.34
N SER A 444 -18.32 8.94 4.58
CA SER A 444 -18.81 10.19 5.18
C SER A 444 -20.15 9.99 5.88
N ILE A 445 -20.31 10.67 7.01
CA ILE A 445 -21.50 10.63 7.85
C ILE A 445 -22.41 11.79 7.44
N ASN A 446 -23.66 11.49 7.05
CA ASN A 446 -24.64 12.51 6.72
C ASN A 446 -25.52 12.80 7.95
N SER A 447 -25.22 13.87 8.65
CA SER A 447 -25.91 14.24 9.88
C SER A 447 -26.65 15.56 9.71
N GLY A 448 -28.00 15.52 9.63
CA GLY A 448 -28.82 16.71 9.49
C GLY A 448 -28.58 17.53 8.21
N GLY A 449 -28.15 16.88 7.13
CA GLY A 449 -27.78 17.51 5.86
C GLY A 449 -26.33 17.93 5.75
N GLU A 450 -25.57 17.84 6.84
CA GLU A 450 -24.12 18.12 6.85
C GLU A 450 -23.31 16.86 6.58
N LYS A 451 -22.27 16.99 5.77
CA LYS A 451 -21.32 15.91 5.46
C LYS A 451 -20.14 15.96 6.41
N ILE A 452 -19.95 14.91 7.20
CA ILE A 452 -18.88 14.79 8.20
C ILE A 452 -17.95 13.66 7.77
N TYR A 453 -16.66 13.93 7.73
CA TYR A 453 -15.65 12.92 7.42
C TYR A 453 -15.13 12.29 8.72
N PRO A 454 -15.23 10.96 8.88
CA PRO A 454 -14.77 10.26 10.08
C PRO A 454 -13.36 10.62 10.49
N GLU A 455 -12.47 10.74 9.52
CA GLU A 455 -11.04 10.98 9.72
C GLU A 455 -10.77 12.33 10.45
N GLU A 456 -11.58 13.35 10.23
CA GLU A 456 -11.44 14.63 10.95
C GLU A 456 -11.74 14.46 12.45
N VAL A 457 -12.78 13.66 12.76
CA VAL A 457 -13.20 13.42 14.15
C VAL A 457 -12.23 12.46 14.84
N GLU A 458 -11.77 11.42 14.15
CA GLU A 458 -10.74 10.49 14.63
C GLU A 458 -9.45 11.23 15.00
N GLN A 459 -9.05 12.17 14.15
CA GLN A 459 -7.86 12.99 14.39
C GLN A 459 -8.02 13.86 15.65
N ALA A 460 -9.17 14.50 15.81
CA ALA A 460 -9.43 15.33 17.00
C ALA A 460 -9.40 14.48 18.27
N LEU A 461 -10.04 13.30 18.26
CA LEU A 461 -10.02 12.37 19.40
C LEU A 461 -8.61 11.90 19.75
N LYS A 462 -7.78 11.57 18.76
CA LYS A 462 -6.41 11.11 18.95
C LYS A 462 -5.44 12.16 19.48
N HIS A 463 -5.80 13.45 19.45
CA HIS A 463 -5.03 14.50 20.12
C HIS A 463 -5.22 14.50 21.64
N HIS A 464 -6.25 13.83 22.16
CA HIS A 464 -6.46 13.73 23.60
C HIS A 464 -5.40 12.78 24.23
N PRO A 465 -4.71 13.20 25.33
CA PRO A 465 -3.59 12.40 25.89
C PRO A 465 -3.96 11.00 26.31
N SER A 466 -5.18 10.78 26.81
CA SER A 466 -5.66 9.47 27.26
C SER A 466 -6.22 8.59 26.13
N VAL A 467 -6.26 9.07 24.89
CA VAL A 467 -6.71 8.26 23.74
C VAL A 467 -5.52 7.57 23.08
N TYR A 468 -5.58 6.24 23.03
CA TYR A 468 -4.59 5.44 22.30
C TYR A 468 -4.92 5.35 20.82
N ASP A 469 -6.19 5.03 20.46
CA ASP A 469 -6.67 4.96 19.10
C ASP A 469 -8.17 5.28 19.02
N ALA A 470 -8.65 5.72 17.85
CA ALA A 470 -10.05 6.03 17.62
C ALA A 470 -10.46 5.70 16.18
N VAL A 471 -11.69 5.18 16.02
CA VAL A 471 -12.38 4.99 14.73
C VAL A 471 -13.78 5.55 14.88
N VAL A 472 -14.25 6.30 13.86
CA VAL A 472 -15.53 6.99 13.90
C VAL A 472 -16.45 6.51 12.79
N VAL A 473 -17.72 6.28 13.11
CA VAL A 473 -18.74 5.81 12.16
C VAL A 473 -20.05 6.58 12.31
N GLY A 474 -20.83 6.59 11.24
CA GLY A 474 -22.23 7.02 11.29
C GLY A 474 -23.12 5.90 11.83
N THR A 475 -23.91 6.20 12.84
CA THR A 475 -24.98 5.31 13.29
C THR A 475 -26.34 5.94 13.08
N PRO A 476 -27.42 5.16 12.86
CA PRO A 476 -28.76 5.70 12.65
C PRO A 476 -29.22 6.64 13.78
N ASN A 477 -29.86 7.73 13.42
CA ASN A 477 -30.44 8.72 14.34
C ASN A 477 -31.76 9.24 13.77
N GLU A 478 -32.84 9.16 14.53
CA GLU A 478 -34.18 9.52 14.06
C GLU A 478 -34.30 11.00 13.62
N ARG A 479 -33.56 11.91 14.28
CA ARG A 479 -33.63 13.35 14.01
C ARG A 479 -32.70 13.78 12.88
N PHE A 480 -31.52 13.18 12.77
CA PHE A 480 -30.47 13.67 11.88
C PHE A 480 -30.14 12.69 10.74
N GLY A 481 -30.86 11.57 10.63
CA GLY A 481 -30.54 10.48 9.71
C GLY A 481 -29.39 9.63 10.23
N GLN A 482 -28.23 10.26 10.42
CA GLN A 482 -27.05 9.64 11.07
C GLN A 482 -26.51 10.54 12.18
N GLN A 483 -25.86 9.93 13.16
CA GLN A 483 -25.06 10.61 14.16
C GLN A 483 -23.62 10.10 14.15
N VAL A 484 -22.72 10.96 14.61
CA VAL A 484 -21.31 10.61 14.79
C VAL A 484 -21.16 9.74 16.03
N THR A 485 -20.62 8.54 15.86
CA THR A 485 -20.32 7.59 16.95
C THR A 485 -18.84 7.27 16.92
N ALA A 486 -18.16 7.52 18.03
CA ALA A 486 -16.75 7.23 18.20
C ALA A 486 -16.54 5.88 18.90
N ILE A 487 -15.64 5.05 18.38
CA ILE A 487 -15.08 3.88 19.06
C ILE A 487 -13.68 4.28 19.49
N VAL A 488 -13.39 4.18 20.79
CA VAL A 488 -12.16 4.70 21.39
C VAL A 488 -11.47 3.58 22.16
N GLN A 489 -10.19 3.39 21.89
CA GLN A 489 -9.27 2.65 22.74
C GLN A 489 -8.53 3.66 23.62
N ALA A 490 -8.71 3.58 24.91
CA ALA A 490 -8.01 4.42 25.86
C ALA A 490 -6.59 3.86 26.15
N ARG A 491 -5.71 4.71 26.66
CA ARG A 491 -4.45 4.23 27.24
C ARG A 491 -4.73 3.43 28.52
N ALA A 492 -3.85 2.47 28.82
CA ALA A 492 -4.00 1.60 29.96
C ALA A 492 -4.13 2.44 31.26
N GLY A 493 -5.22 2.23 32.01
CA GLY A 493 -5.52 2.92 33.26
C GLY A 493 -6.08 4.35 33.12
N GLU A 494 -6.33 4.85 31.91
CA GLU A 494 -6.71 6.24 31.64
C GLU A 494 -8.00 6.36 30.81
N VAL A 495 -9.10 5.71 31.20
CA VAL A 495 -10.37 5.84 30.47
C VAL A 495 -11.01 7.19 30.78
N PRO A 496 -10.95 8.19 29.87
CA PRO A 496 -11.56 9.49 30.10
C PRO A 496 -13.08 9.38 30.03
N PRO A 497 -13.84 10.22 30.78
CA PRO A 497 -15.29 10.30 30.63
C PRO A 497 -15.68 10.72 29.21
N GLU A 498 -16.77 10.19 28.68
CA GLU A 498 -17.28 10.54 27.34
C GLU A 498 -17.42 12.07 27.16
N ARG A 499 -17.96 12.75 28.18
CA ARG A 499 -18.15 14.21 28.17
C ARG A 499 -16.83 14.96 27.99
N GLU A 500 -15.78 14.53 28.64
CA GLU A 500 -14.45 15.13 28.56
C GLU A 500 -13.89 15.04 27.12
N LEU A 501 -14.02 13.87 26.46
CA LEU A 501 -13.61 13.72 25.06
C LEU A 501 -14.41 14.60 24.11
N ILE A 502 -15.73 14.71 24.31
CA ILE A 502 -16.58 15.55 23.48
C ILE A 502 -16.22 17.04 23.68
N GLU A 503 -16.03 17.48 24.91
CA GLU A 503 -15.60 18.84 25.24
C GLU A 503 -14.20 19.14 24.65
N PHE A 504 -13.27 18.21 24.74
CA PHE A 504 -11.96 18.34 24.11
C PHE A 504 -12.07 18.48 22.59
N CYS A 505 -12.87 17.64 21.93
CA CYS A 505 -13.09 17.73 20.48
C CYS A 505 -13.75 19.07 20.09
N ALA A 506 -14.56 19.68 20.94
CA ALA A 506 -15.21 20.96 20.65
C ALA A 506 -14.22 22.13 20.50
N HIS A 507 -13.00 22.01 21.00
CA HIS A 507 -11.93 22.98 20.77
C HIS A 507 -11.29 22.87 19.37
N HIS A 508 -11.53 21.74 18.66
CA HIS A 508 -10.91 21.42 17.37
C HIS A 508 -11.92 21.30 16.22
N LEU A 509 -13.19 21.04 16.54
CA LEU A 509 -14.23 20.71 15.55
C LEU A 509 -15.48 21.58 15.71
N ALA A 510 -16.14 21.84 14.59
CA ALA A 510 -17.47 22.45 14.60
C ALA A 510 -18.48 21.57 15.35
N ARG A 511 -19.44 22.17 16.04
CA ARG A 511 -20.38 21.51 16.96
C ARG A 511 -21.16 20.35 16.32
N TYR A 512 -21.49 20.44 15.04
CA TYR A 512 -22.24 19.39 14.32
C TYR A 512 -21.41 18.14 14.07
N LYS A 513 -20.06 18.23 14.07
CA LYS A 513 -19.12 17.12 13.89
C LYS A 513 -18.83 16.35 15.18
N LEU A 514 -19.22 16.87 16.34
CA LEU A 514 -18.90 16.25 17.62
C LEU A 514 -19.59 14.88 17.77
N PRO A 515 -18.89 13.88 18.34
CA PRO A 515 -19.49 12.59 18.66
C PRO A 515 -20.74 12.75 19.53
N LYS A 516 -21.77 11.98 19.22
CA LYS A 516 -23.02 11.89 20.01
C LYS A 516 -23.02 10.66 20.90
N ALA A 517 -22.08 9.73 20.67
CA ALA A 517 -21.83 8.57 21.51
C ALA A 517 -20.35 8.21 21.43
N VAL A 518 -19.77 7.77 22.54
CA VAL A 518 -18.42 7.23 22.65
C VAL A 518 -18.49 5.84 23.23
N LEU A 519 -17.92 4.86 22.51
CA LEU A 519 -17.86 3.47 22.91
C LEU A 519 -16.41 3.09 23.16
N TYR A 520 -16.10 2.54 24.33
CA TYR A 520 -14.75 2.13 24.68
C TYR A 520 -14.52 0.67 24.35
N VAL A 521 -13.32 0.37 23.85
CA VAL A 521 -12.82 -0.98 23.55
C VAL A 521 -11.44 -1.17 24.17
N ASP A 522 -11.13 -2.41 24.53
CA ASP A 522 -9.81 -2.77 25.05
C ASP A 522 -8.74 -2.77 23.94
N GLU A 523 -9.14 -3.17 22.73
CA GLU A 523 -8.28 -3.23 21.55
C GLU A 523 -9.03 -2.78 20.30
N MET A 524 -8.38 -1.90 19.51
CA MET A 524 -8.91 -1.41 18.23
C MET A 524 -8.65 -2.42 17.13
N VAL A 525 -9.71 -2.85 16.43
CA VAL A 525 -9.57 -3.72 15.26
C VAL A 525 -9.26 -2.86 14.05
N ARG A 526 -8.18 -3.23 13.36
CA ARG A 526 -7.75 -2.60 12.12
C ARG A 526 -7.67 -3.62 11.00
N SER A 527 -7.80 -3.13 9.78
CA SER A 527 -7.57 -3.96 8.60
C SER A 527 -6.13 -4.49 8.59
N PRO A 528 -5.84 -5.56 7.83
CA PRO A 528 -4.49 -6.10 7.69
C PRO A 528 -3.43 -5.10 7.24
N SER A 529 -3.84 -4.02 6.57
CA SER A 529 -2.99 -2.91 6.15
C SER A 529 -2.80 -1.82 7.22
N GLY A 530 -3.27 -2.02 8.45
CA GLY A 530 -3.24 -1.00 9.52
C GLY A 530 -4.31 0.08 9.40
N LYS A 531 -5.15 0.05 8.35
CA LYS A 531 -6.23 1.03 8.14
C LYS A 531 -7.42 0.76 9.07
N ALA A 532 -8.22 1.81 9.35
CA ALA A 532 -9.46 1.68 10.10
C ALA A 532 -10.40 0.64 9.46
N ASP A 533 -10.92 -0.27 10.28
CA ASP A 533 -11.96 -1.20 9.85
C ASP A 533 -13.35 -0.61 10.16
N TYR A 534 -13.83 0.23 9.25
CA TYR A 534 -15.13 0.88 9.40
C TYR A 534 -16.31 -0.10 9.42
N ARG A 535 -16.17 -1.31 8.85
CA ARG A 535 -17.22 -2.34 8.89
C ARG A 535 -17.33 -2.95 10.29
N TRP A 536 -16.20 -3.31 10.87
CA TRP A 536 -16.16 -3.78 12.26
C TRP A 536 -16.71 -2.71 13.20
N ALA A 537 -16.24 -1.46 13.04
CA ALA A 537 -16.64 -0.34 13.88
C ALA A 537 -18.15 -0.06 13.79
N ALA A 538 -18.72 -0.06 12.58
CA ALA A 538 -20.16 0.13 12.38
C ALA A 538 -20.98 -1.00 13.02
N ARG A 539 -20.57 -2.27 12.83
CA ARG A 539 -21.24 -3.42 13.46
C ARG A 539 -21.21 -3.31 14.98
N LEU A 540 -20.02 -3.07 15.57
CA LEU A 540 -19.87 -2.90 17.01
C LEU A 540 -20.75 -1.76 17.55
N ALA A 541 -20.79 -0.62 16.86
CA ALA A 541 -21.58 0.52 17.27
C ALA A 541 -23.08 0.21 17.27
N LEU A 542 -23.59 -0.45 16.21
CA LEU A 542 -25.00 -0.87 16.14
C LEU A 542 -25.37 -1.85 17.25
N GLU A 543 -24.51 -2.85 17.51
CA GLU A 543 -24.72 -3.83 18.56
C GLU A 543 -24.75 -3.18 19.96
N ARG A 544 -23.79 -2.32 20.28
CA ARG A 544 -23.67 -1.70 21.61
C ARG A 544 -24.70 -0.60 21.85
N LEU A 545 -25.08 0.15 20.83
CA LEU A 545 -26.14 1.17 20.95
C LEU A 545 -27.56 0.56 20.89
N ARG A 546 -27.69 -0.77 20.68
CA ARG A 546 -28.98 -1.46 20.54
C ARG A 546 -29.88 -0.85 19.47
N VAL A 547 -29.29 -0.30 18.42
CA VAL A 547 -30.05 0.26 17.29
C VAL A 547 -30.57 -0.90 16.45
N LYS A 548 -31.90 -1.04 16.34
CA LYS A 548 -32.51 -1.95 15.37
C LYS A 548 -32.29 -1.38 13.96
N VAL A 549 -31.70 -2.16 13.08
CA VAL A 549 -31.53 -1.84 11.64
C VAL A 549 -32.85 -2.01 10.92
#